data_005961e5b1df0d61bceb70b48830dbea
#
_entry.id   005961e5b1df0d61bceb70b48830dbea
#
_cell.length_a   1.000
_cell.length_b   1.000
_cell.length_c   1.000
_cell.angle_alpha   90.00
_cell.angle_beta   90.00
_cell.angle_gamma   90.00
#
_symmetry.space_group_name_H-M   'P 1'
#
loop_
_entity.id
_entity.type
_entity.pdbx_description
1 polymer ?
#
loop_
_entity_poly.entity_id
_entity_poly.type
_entity_poly.pdbx_seq_one_letter_code
_entity_poly.pdbx_strand_id
1 'polypeptide(L)'
;MNLDPSAARRLGEDWCAAWNRRDIDAILAYYTGDVRFCAPSVRTRWGIASGWLVGADRLRAHFERGFETPELRYTFVDALVGIDIMTILYRRESGALVAEVMEVDAAGRGCIVRTAYGEAQASPGATSQH
;
A
#
# COMPACT_ATOMS: atom_id res chain seq x y z
N MET A 1 0.47 -18.67 7.24
CA MET A 1 1.74 -19.02 6.57
C MET A 1 2.72 -17.88 6.75
N ASN A 2 3.92 -18.17 7.14
CA ASN A 2 4.94 -17.14 7.28
C ASN A 2 5.83 -17.12 6.05
N LEU A 3 6.00 -15.94 5.46
CA LEU A 3 6.94 -15.74 4.37
C LEU A 3 8.36 -15.62 4.93
N ASP A 4 9.35 -16.13 4.22
CA ASP A 4 10.72 -15.79 4.55
C ASP A 4 11.04 -14.36 4.03
N PRO A 5 12.09 -13.71 4.55
CA PRO A 5 12.42 -12.34 4.14
C PRO A 5 12.67 -12.17 2.64
N SER A 6 13.27 -13.16 1.99
CA SER A 6 13.52 -13.09 0.54
C SER A 6 12.23 -13.14 -0.27
N ALA A 7 11.31 -14.04 0.12
CA ALA A 7 10.00 -14.12 -0.53
C ALA A 7 9.19 -12.84 -0.33
N ALA A 8 9.26 -12.26 0.87
CA ALA A 8 8.57 -11.00 1.16
C ALA A 8 9.12 -9.84 0.32
N ARG A 9 10.43 -9.78 0.10
CA ARG A 9 11.03 -8.77 -0.78
C ARG A 9 10.56 -8.92 -2.22
N ARG A 10 10.56 -10.14 -2.75
CA ARG A 10 10.06 -10.39 -4.11
C ARG A 10 8.61 -9.96 -4.25
N LEU A 11 7.80 -10.30 -3.25
CA LEU A 11 6.39 -9.89 -3.23
C LEU A 11 6.27 -8.36 -3.21
N GLY A 12 7.03 -7.68 -2.37
CA GLY A 12 7.02 -6.22 -2.29
C GLY A 12 7.46 -5.55 -3.59
N GLU A 13 8.50 -6.06 -4.24
CA GLU A 13 8.94 -5.57 -5.54
C GLU A 13 7.86 -5.74 -6.59
N ASP A 14 7.24 -6.92 -6.65
CA ASP A 14 6.17 -7.21 -7.62
C ASP A 14 4.94 -6.35 -7.36
N TRP A 15 4.60 -6.14 -6.09
CA TRP A 15 3.49 -5.27 -5.68
C TRP A 15 3.73 -3.82 -6.13
N CYS A 16 4.93 -3.29 -5.91
CA CYS A 16 5.29 -1.95 -6.39
C CYS A 16 5.24 -1.87 -7.93
N ALA A 17 5.71 -2.90 -8.61
CA ALA A 17 5.67 -2.96 -10.07
C ALA A 17 4.23 -2.97 -10.59
N ALA A 18 3.33 -3.70 -9.92
CA ALA A 18 1.92 -3.73 -10.29
C ALA A 18 1.28 -2.35 -10.14
N TRP A 19 1.60 -1.63 -9.06
CA TRP A 19 1.15 -0.25 -8.87
C TRP A 19 1.67 0.68 -9.97
N ASN A 20 2.94 0.55 -10.33
CA ASN A 20 3.53 1.38 -11.38
C ASN A 20 2.92 1.10 -12.75
N ARG A 21 2.44 -0.12 -13.00
CA ARG A 21 1.70 -0.46 -14.23
C ARG A 21 0.22 -0.09 -14.14
N ARG A 22 -0.27 0.29 -12.99
CA ARG A 22 -1.70 0.52 -12.71
C ARG A 22 -2.53 -0.74 -13.02
N ASP A 23 -2.01 -1.90 -12.66
CA ASP A 23 -2.64 -3.19 -12.88
C ASP A 23 -3.48 -3.56 -11.66
N ILE A 24 -4.73 -3.11 -11.66
CA ILE A 24 -5.62 -3.26 -10.49
C ILE A 24 -5.87 -4.73 -10.12
N ASP A 25 -6.02 -5.59 -11.10
CA ASP A 25 -6.27 -7.01 -10.82
C ASP A 25 -5.05 -7.68 -10.18
N ALA A 26 -3.85 -7.36 -10.65
CA ALA A 26 -2.61 -7.85 -10.05
C ALA A 26 -2.45 -7.34 -8.61
N ILE A 27 -2.79 -6.07 -8.35
CA ILE A 27 -2.72 -5.51 -7.00
C ILE A 27 -3.71 -6.20 -6.08
N LEU A 28 -4.96 -6.34 -6.51
CA LEU A 28 -6.01 -6.93 -5.66
C LEU A 28 -5.78 -8.41 -5.36
N ALA A 29 -4.99 -9.11 -6.18
CA ALA A 29 -4.64 -10.50 -5.94
C ALA A 29 -3.85 -10.70 -4.62
N TYR A 30 -3.25 -9.64 -4.09
CA TYR A 30 -2.53 -9.70 -2.80
C TYR A 30 -3.44 -9.59 -1.58
N TYR A 31 -4.75 -9.39 -1.77
CA TYR A 31 -5.70 -9.15 -0.68
C TYR A 31 -6.82 -10.18 -0.70
N THR A 32 -7.45 -10.36 0.46
CA THR A 32 -8.63 -11.23 0.55
C THR A 32 -9.89 -10.49 0.07
N GLY A 33 -10.92 -11.24 -0.31
CA GLY A 33 -12.18 -10.64 -0.75
C GLY A 33 -12.89 -9.82 0.32
N ASP A 34 -12.68 -10.16 1.59
CA ASP A 34 -13.25 -9.48 2.76
C ASP A 34 -12.24 -8.56 3.46
N VAL A 35 -11.21 -8.14 2.76
CA VAL A 35 -10.13 -7.31 3.30
C VAL A 35 -10.66 -6.09 4.04
N ARG A 36 -10.02 -5.76 5.16
CA ARG A 36 -10.26 -4.52 5.90
C ARG A 36 -9.02 -3.64 5.75
N PHE A 37 -9.23 -2.45 5.24
CA PHE A 37 -8.14 -1.54 4.86
C PHE A 37 -8.32 -0.19 5.53
N CYS A 38 -7.26 0.30 6.19
CA CYS A 38 -7.26 1.60 6.86
C CYS A 38 -6.10 2.46 6.37
N ALA A 39 -6.42 3.67 5.95
CA ALA A 39 -5.40 4.64 5.53
C ALA A 39 -5.91 6.07 5.68
N PRO A 40 -5.02 7.04 5.93
CA PRO A 40 -5.40 8.45 5.92
C PRO A 40 -6.06 8.89 4.61
N SER A 41 -5.65 8.33 3.47
CA SER A 41 -6.23 8.64 2.17
C SER A 41 -7.71 8.25 2.05
N VAL A 42 -8.19 7.30 2.84
CA VAL A 42 -9.60 6.94 2.88
C VAL A 42 -10.42 8.10 3.46
N ARG A 43 -9.90 8.78 4.49
CA ARG A 43 -10.55 9.97 5.05
C ARG A 43 -10.65 11.07 4.02
N THR A 44 -9.56 11.37 3.36
CA THR A 44 -9.51 12.51 2.42
C THR A 44 -10.30 12.25 1.15
N ARG A 45 -10.29 11.04 0.62
CA ARG A 45 -10.98 10.71 -0.64
C ARG A 45 -12.48 10.50 -0.46
N TRP A 46 -12.87 9.83 0.61
CA TRP A 46 -14.27 9.37 0.77
C TRP A 46 -15.00 10.02 1.93
N GLY A 47 -14.32 10.84 2.73
CA GLY A 47 -14.94 11.47 3.90
C GLY A 47 -15.28 10.48 5.02
N ILE A 48 -14.66 9.30 5.03
CA ILE A 48 -14.88 8.28 6.05
C ILE A 48 -13.95 8.56 7.22
N ALA A 49 -14.52 9.11 8.31
CA ALA A 49 -13.73 9.59 9.45
C ALA A 49 -12.85 8.50 10.09
N SER A 50 -13.32 7.25 10.12
CA SER A 50 -12.56 6.14 10.69
C SER A 50 -11.33 5.76 9.85
N GLY A 51 -11.33 6.07 8.56
CA GLY A 51 -10.30 5.67 7.63
C GLY A 51 -10.37 4.21 7.17
N TRP A 52 -11.42 3.47 7.56
CA TRP A 52 -11.57 2.07 7.20
C TRP A 52 -12.48 1.85 5.99
N LEU A 53 -12.04 0.94 5.10
CA LEU A 53 -12.85 0.36 4.04
C LEU A 53 -12.94 -1.14 4.29
N VAL A 54 -14.08 -1.75 3.94
CA VAL A 54 -14.30 -3.18 4.05
C VAL A 54 -14.68 -3.76 2.70
N GLY A 55 -13.96 -4.79 2.28
CA GLY A 55 -14.23 -5.53 1.07
C GLY A 55 -13.39 -5.11 -0.14
N ALA A 56 -13.09 -6.08 -0.98
CA ALA A 56 -12.24 -5.89 -2.15
C ALA A 56 -12.84 -4.91 -3.17
N ASP A 57 -14.17 -4.83 -3.28
CA ASP A 57 -14.80 -3.92 -4.23
C ASP A 57 -14.56 -2.46 -3.88
N ARG A 58 -14.67 -2.12 -2.59
CA ARG A 58 -14.37 -0.77 -2.13
C ARG A 58 -12.88 -0.46 -2.22
N LEU A 59 -12.05 -1.46 -1.94
CA LEU A 59 -10.61 -1.30 -2.07
C LEU A 59 -10.22 -1.08 -3.53
N ARG A 60 -10.86 -1.77 -4.46
CA ARG A 60 -10.66 -1.55 -5.90
C ARG A 60 -10.94 -0.08 -6.27
N ALA A 61 -12.08 0.44 -5.86
CA ALA A 61 -12.45 1.82 -6.15
C ALA A 61 -11.43 2.81 -5.56
N HIS A 62 -10.97 2.54 -4.35
CA HIS A 62 -9.98 3.39 -3.68
C HIS A 62 -8.63 3.38 -4.41
N PHE A 63 -8.15 2.21 -4.81
CA PHE A 63 -6.89 2.09 -5.53
C PHE A 63 -6.96 2.68 -6.93
N GLU A 64 -8.07 2.47 -7.65
CA GLU A 64 -8.27 3.06 -8.97
C GLU A 64 -8.24 4.59 -8.90
N ARG A 65 -8.82 5.14 -7.83
CA ARG A 65 -8.72 6.58 -7.57
C ARG A 65 -7.27 7.00 -7.33
N GLY A 66 -6.49 6.16 -6.68
CA GLY A 66 -5.06 6.39 -6.46
C GLY A 66 -4.27 6.49 -7.76
N PHE A 67 -4.68 5.79 -8.81
CA PHE A 67 -4.02 5.84 -10.11
C PHE A 67 -4.11 7.21 -10.78
N GLU A 68 -5.03 8.07 -10.35
CA GLU A 68 -5.19 9.42 -10.87
C GLU A 68 -4.14 10.40 -10.30
N THR A 69 -3.32 9.95 -9.34
CA THR A 69 -2.25 10.76 -8.80
C THR A 69 -1.24 11.08 -9.91
N PRO A 70 -0.95 12.37 -10.17
CA PRO A 70 0.04 12.73 -11.18
C PRO A 70 1.41 12.13 -10.85
N GLU A 71 2.04 11.57 -11.87
CA GLU A 71 3.39 11.00 -11.77
C GLU A 71 3.50 9.88 -10.72
N LEU A 72 2.40 9.18 -10.44
CA LEU A 72 2.37 8.08 -9.47
C LEU A 72 3.53 7.13 -9.69
N ARG A 73 4.32 6.93 -8.63
CA ARG A 73 5.46 6.02 -8.67
C ARG A 73 5.70 5.44 -7.29
N TYR A 74 5.80 4.13 -7.23
CA TYR A 74 6.19 3.38 -6.04
C TYR A 74 7.60 2.84 -6.24
N THR A 75 8.52 3.19 -5.36
CA THR A 75 9.89 2.68 -5.38
C THR A 75 10.09 1.79 -4.16
N PHE A 76 10.33 0.51 -4.41
CA PHE A 76 10.50 -0.47 -3.33
C PHE A 76 11.73 -0.13 -2.48
N VAL A 77 11.60 -0.24 -1.16
CA VAL A 77 12.70 -0.06 -0.21
C VAL A 77 13.07 -1.37 0.46
N ASP A 78 12.12 -1.99 1.14
CA ASP A 78 12.35 -3.25 1.87
C ASP A 78 11.01 -3.90 2.21
N ALA A 79 11.07 -5.14 2.70
CA ALA A 79 9.93 -5.84 3.26
C ALA A 79 10.34 -6.51 4.56
N LEU A 80 9.45 -6.43 5.54
CA LEU A 80 9.67 -6.99 6.87
C LEU A 80 8.62 -8.07 7.13
N VAL A 81 9.00 -9.11 7.86
CA VAL A 81 8.09 -10.22 8.15
C VAL A 81 8.03 -10.47 9.66
N GLY A 82 6.86 -10.89 10.12
CA GLY A 82 6.61 -11.29 11.49
C GLY A 82 5.64 -12.46 11.52
N ILE A 83 5.03 -12.70 12.66
CA ILE A 83 4.05 -13.78 12.80
C ILE A 83 2.74 -13.33 12.17
N ASP A 84 2.37 -13.97 11.06
CA ASP A 84 1.15 -13.65 10.28
C ASP A 84 1.06 -12.18 9.85
N ILE A 85 2.20 -11.52 9.70
CA ILE A 85 2.26 -10.11 9.30
C ILE A 85 3.44 -9.89 8.35
N MET A 86 3.24 -9.03 7.37
CA MET A 86 4.34 -8.49 6.56
C MET A 86 4.14 -7.00 6.34
N THR A 87 5.23 -6.30 6.13
CA THR A 87 5.20 -4.86 5.84
C THR A 87 6.02 -4.58 4.60
N ILE A 88 5.43 -3.88 3.64
CA ILE A 88 6.14 -3.39 2.46
C ILE A 88 6.50 -1.93 2.73
N LEU A 89 7.79 -1.62 2.65
CA LEU A 89 8.28 -0.25 2.74
C LEU A 89 8.61 0.23 1.33
N TYR A 90 8.06 1.38 0.97
CA TYR A 90 8.29 1.96 -0.35
C TYR A 90 8.27 3.48 -0.27
N ARG A 91 8.81 4.14 -1.30
CA ARG A 91 8.70 5.59 -1.43
C ARG A 91 7.72 5.93 -2.52
N ARG A 92 6.95 6.99 -2.28
CA ARG A 92 6.03 7.57 -3.25
C ARG A 92 6.81 8.51 -4.20
N GLU A 93 6.12 8.97 -5.23
CA GLU A 93 6.63 9.98 -6.17
C GLU A 93 7.07 11.26 -5.46
N SER A 94 6.48 11.57 -4.31
CA SER A 94 6.84 12.71 -3.47
C SER A 94 8.11 12.50 -2.64
N GLY A 95 8.67 11.29 -2.64
CA GLY A 95 9.78 10.91 -1.78
C GLY A 95 9.35 10.44 -0.39
N ALA A 96 8.07 10.53 -0.06
CA ALA A 96 7.57 10.07 1.25
C ALA A 96 7.78 8.57 1.40
N LEU A 97 8.28 8.17 2.56
CA LEU A 97 8.36 6.76 2.94
C LEU A 97 6.98 6.31 3.41
N VAL A 98 6.55 5.14 2.94
CA VAL A 98 5.23 4.59 3.26
C VAL A 98 5.42 3.16 3.73
N ALA A 99 4.62 2.76 4.71
CA ALA A 99 4.53 1.39 5.19
C ALA A 99 3.15 0.83 4.89
N GLU A 100 3.10 -0.25 4.13
CA GLU A 100 1.89 -1.05 3.93
C GLU A 100 1.98 -2.24 4.87
N VAL A 101 1.25 -2.19 5.97
CA VAL A 101 1.30 -3.20 7.03
C VAL A 101 0.13 -4.15 6.85
N MET A 102 0.41 -5.44 6.62
CA MET A 102 -0.62 -6.42 6.31
C MET A 102 -0.58 -7.59 7.28
N GLU A 103 -1.69 -7.85 7.97
CA GLU A 103 -1.92 -9.16 8.53
C GLU A 103 -2.34 -10.06 7.38
N VAL A 104 -1.75 -11.26 7.31
CA VAL A 104 -1.96 -12.17 6.19
C VAL A 104 -2.67 -13.44 6.62
N ASP A 105 -3.47 -13.99 5.72
CA ASP A 105 -4.15 -15.27 5.94
C ASP A 105 -3.21 -16.46 5.65
N ALA A 106 -3.74 -17.67 5.73
CA ALA A 106 -2.95 -18.89 5.49
C ALA A 106 -2.39 -18.99 4.07
N ALA A 107 -3.01 -18.30 3.10
CA ALA A 107 -2.53 -18.23 1.72
C ALA A 107 -1.53 -17.07 1.50
N GLY A 108 -1.23 -16.28 2.54
CA GLY A 108 -0.32 -15.14 2.43
C GLY A 108 -0.95 -13.88 1.88
N ARG A 109 -2.29 -13.79 1.81
CA ARG A 109 -2.98 -12.60 1.32
C ARG A 109 -3.37 -11.67 2.46
N GLY A 110 -3.30 -10.37 2.22
CA GLY A 110 -3.64 -9.36 3.21
C GLY A 110 -5.11 -9.35 3.54
N CYS A 111 -5.45 -9.56 4.82
CA CYS A 111 -6.83 -9.56 5.31
C CYS A 111 -7.14 -8.34 6.19
N ILE A 112 -6.18 -7.83 6.93
CA ILE A 112 -6.27 -6.58 7.67
C ILE A 112 -5.04 -5.75 7.31
N VAL A 113 -5.27 -4.57 6.75
CA VAL A 113 -4.20 -3.76 6.17
C VAL A 113 -4.28 -2.34 6.71
N ARG A 114 -3.14 -1.80 7.11
CA ARG A 114 -3.02 -0.41 7.53
C ARG A 114 -1.87 0.25 6.79
N THR A 115 -2.10 1.45 6.28
CA THR A 115 -1.07 2.22 5.62
C THR A 115 -0.66 3.40 6.47
N ALA A 116 0.64 3.57 6.66
CA ALA A 116 1.22 4.70 7.40
C ALA A 116 2.16 5.47 6.48
N TYR A 117 2.11 6.80 6.56
CA TYR A 117 2.89 7.68 5.69
C TYR A 117 3.89 8.49 6.49
N GLY A 118 5.11 8.60 5.97
CA GLY A 118 6.09 9.58 6.40
C GLY A 118 5.88 10.91 5.69
N GLU A 119 6.70 11.89 6.00
CA GLU A 119 6.65 13.19 5.35
C GLU A 119 7.17 13.10 3.92
N ALA A 120 6.56 13.88 3.02
CA ALA A 120 7.09 14.07 1.69
C ALA A 120 8.44 14.79 1.79
N GLN A 121 9.42 14.32 1.01
CA GLN A 121 10.73 14.99 0.97
C GLN A 121 10.66 16.20 0.05
N ALA A 122 11.17 17.33 0.54
CA ALA A 122 11.28 18.51 -0.28
C ALA A 122 12.38 18.29 -1.31
N SER A 123 12.11 18.69 -2.58
CA SER A 123 13.15 18.74 -3.60
C SER A 123 14.09 19.91 -3.30
N PRO A 124 15.39 19.83 -3.71
CA PRO A 124 16.29 20.96 -3.56
C PRO A 124 15.71 22.24 -4.18
N GLY A 125 15.61 23.30 -3.39
CA GLY A 125 15.04 24.58 -3.82
C GLY A 125 13.52 24.65 -3.84
N ALA A 126 12.82 23.57 -3.51
CA ALA A 126 11.37 23.57 -3.43
C ALA A 126 10.89 24.04 -2.06
N THR A 127 9.76 24.74 -2.03
CA THR A 127 9.08 25.06 -0.79
C THR A 127 8.34 23.82 -0.29
N SER A 128 8.46 23.52 0.99
CA SER A 128 7.72 22.44 1.60
C SER A 128 6.22 22.74 1.55
N GLN A 129 5.43 21.78 1.06
CA GLN A 129 3.97 21.88 0.96
C GLN A 129 3.37 20.73 1.79
N HIS A 130 2.65 21.07 2.79
CA HIS A 130 1.98 20.07 3.66
C HIS A 130 0.48 20.34 3.78
#